data_7d6a67d75110bdbfda4c4602c6669da6
#
_entry.id   7d6a67d75110bdbfda4c4602c6669da6
#
_cell.length_a   1.000
_cell.length_b   1.000
_cell.length_c   1.000
_cell.angle_alpha   90.00
_cell.angle_beta   90.00
_cell.angle_gamma   90.00
#
_symmetry.space_group_name_H-M   'P 1'
#
loop_
_entity.id
_entity.type
_entity.pdbx_description
1 polymer ?
#
loop_
_entity_poly.entity_id
_entity_poly.type
_entity_poly.pdbx_seq_one_letter_code
_entity_poly.pdbx_strand_id
1 'polypeptide(L)'
;MEISDMKKAFSLLYLLIIFSFTSFAQERPNVLRKSVPLDSIRLSDPCILADQKTATYYMTGTGGMLWKSKDLKFWDGPFQVVKTDPQSWMGPHPMIWAAELHEYKGRYYYFATFTNRDVKIDTVKGNIIERRASHILVSDQPDGPYVPMQDATYLPANKPTLDGTFWVDKDGKPYMIYCHEWLQNWDGTIEKIELKPDLSGSIGTGTILFRASSSPWSREKDENGNVRPNKVIDGPYVFRTQTGRLGIIWTSWVYSVYTQGVAYSSSGTLDGPWIQEKEPITPPNFGHGMLFRTLQGKLLMAIHSHENINGHYRRIPHLFEVDDSGVKLIVRGPYTP
;
A
#
# COMPACT_ATOMS: atom_id res chain seq x y z
N MET A 1 -72.90 31.01 38.18
CA MET A 1 -73.14 30.19 36.97
C MET A 1 -72.14 30.64 35.93
N GLU A 2 -71.11 29.98 35.58
CA GLU A 2 -70.61 28.63 35.71
C GLU A 2 -69.11 28.68 35.73
N ILE A 3 -68.59 27.78 36.46
CA ILE A 3 -67.16 27.53 36.66
C ILE A 3 -66.62 26.85 35.42
N SER A 4 -65.59 27.34 34.81
CA SER A 4 -64.83 26.59 33.85
C SER A 4 -63.35 26.53 34.21
N ASP A 5 -62.91 25.33 34.39
CA ASP A 5 -61.64 24.89 34.91
C ASP A 5 -60.46 25.35 34.07
N MET A 6 -59.52 26.05 34.69
CA MET A 6 -58.16 26.24 34.19
C MET A 6 -57.33 24.96 34.46
N LYS A 7 -57.21 24.08 33.46
CA LYS A 7 -56.24 23.02 33.49
C LYS A 7 -54.87 23.62 33.13
N LYS A 8 -54.00 23.74 34.13
CA LYS A 8 -52.58 24.02 33.97
C LYS A 8 -51.90 22.81 33.32
N ALA A 9 -51.53 22.94 32.06
CA ALA A 9 -50.66 22.00 31.41
C ALA A 9 -49.20 22.29 31.83
N PHE A 10 -48.68 21.41 32.69
CA PHE A 10 -47.23 21.35 32.94
C PHE A 10 -46.57 20.76 31.71
N SER A 11 -45.88 21.62 30.94
CA SER A 11 -45.03 21.19 29.87
C SER A 11 -43.69 20.78 30.46
N LEU A 12 -43.47 19.47 30.62
CA LEU A 12 -42.21 18.90 31.05
C LEU A 12 -41.26 18.93 29.83
N LEU A 13 -40.38 19.93 29.80
CA LEU A 13 -39.32 20.03 28.81
C LEU A 13 -38.25 19.01 29.16
N TYR A 14 -38.31 17.81 28.55
CA TYR A 14 -37.19 16.85 28.57
C TYR A 14 -36.06 17.40 27.75
N LEU A 15 -35.06 17.97 28.40
CA LEU A 15 -33.78 18.30 27.83
C LEU A 15 -33.02 16.99 27.56
N LEU A 16 -33.16 16.43 26.35
CA LEU A 16 -32.34 15.33 25.90
C LEU A 16 -30.91 15.88 25.67
N ILE A 17 -30.07 15.75 26.69
CA ILE A 17 -28.64 15.90 26.55
C ILE A 17 -28.15 14.66 25.79
N ILE A 18 -28.03 14.78 24.46
CA ILE A 18 -27.32 13.83 23.64
C ILE A 18 -25.84 13.98 23.98
N PHE A 19 -25.36 13.19 24.93
CA PHE A 19 -23.94 12.93 25.08
C PHE A 19 -23.50 12.18 23.82
N SER A 20 -23.06 12.92 22.82
CA SER A 20 -22.25 12.35 21.74
C SER A 20 -20.96 11.82 22.40
N PHE A 21 -20.98 10.55 22.76
CA PHE A 21 -19.73 9.84 23.00
C PHE A 21 -19.01 9.78 21.68
N THR A 22 -18.21 10.80 21.38
CA THR A 22 -17.09 10.67 20.46
C THR A 22 -16.17 9.68 21.15
N SER A 23 -16.33 8.41 20.79
CA SER A 23 -15.37 7.37 21.12
C SER A 23 -14.08 7.77 20.42
N PHE A 24 -13.25 8.56 21.09
CA PHE A 24 -11.84 8.62 20.76
C PHE A 24 -11.37 7.17 20.97
N ALA A 25 -11.21 6.45 19.87
CA ALA A 25 -10.44 5.22 19.89
C ALA A 25 -9.05 5.64 20.35
N GLN A 26 -8.81 5.54 21.65
CA GLN A 26 -7.49 5.74 22.23
C GLN A 26 -6.60 4.71 21.55
N GLU A 27 -5.74 5.16 20.64
CA GLU A 27 -4.75 4.29 20.02
C GLU A 27 -4.01 3.61 21.15
N ARG A 28 -4.25 2.30 21.29
CA ARG A 28 -3.52 1.51 22.29
C ARG A 28 -2.05 1.63 21.90
N PRO A 29 -1.16 2.00 22.84
CA PRO A 29 0.26 2.07 22.51
C PRO A 29 0.68 0.74 21.92
N ASN A 30 1.37 0.77 20.79
CA ASN A 30 1.88 -0.43 20.13
C ASN A 30 2.87 -1.13 21.09
N VAL A 31 2.37 -2.12 21.80
CA VAL A 31 3.18 -2.88 22.74
C VAL A 31 4.12 -3.78 21.93
N LEU A 32 5.42 -3.61 22.14
CA LEU A 32 6.43 -4.47 21.56
C LEU A 32 6.19 -5.93 21.98
N ARG A 33 6.05 -6.78 20.99
CA ARG A 33 5.88 -8.23 21.15
C ARG A 33 7.11 -8.95 20.61
N LYS A 34 7.42 -10.10 21.18
CA LYS A 34 8.54 -10.95 20.75
C LYS A 34 8.07 -12.32 20.31
N SER A 35 8.78 -12.89 19.37
CA SER A 35 8.53 -14.23 18.84
C SER A 35 7.09 -14.44 18.40
N VAL A 36 6.50 -13.45 17.72
CA VAL A 36 5.15 -13.51 17.18
C VAL A 36 5.16 -14.34 15.90
N PRO A 37 4.35 -15.41 15.79
CA PRO A 37 4.22 -16.13 14.52
C PRO A 37 3.70 -15.22 13.41
N LEU A 38 4.14 -15.43 12.18
CA LEU A 38 3.77 -14.60 11.02
C LEU A 38 2.24 -14.49 10.85
N ASP A 39 1.51 -15.60 10.98
CA ASP A 39 0.06 -15.69 10.87
C ASP A 39 -0.73 -14.97 11.98
N SER A 40 -0.03 -14.62 13.07
CA SER A 40 -0.58 -13.87 14.20
C SER A 40 -0.36 -12.36 14.09
N ILE A 41 0.34 -11.91 13.06
CA ILE A 41 0.51 -10.49 12.72
C ILE A 41 -0.69 -10.01 11.92
N ARG A 42 -1.13 -8.78 12.18
CA ARG A 42 -2.14 -8.08 11.38
C ARG A 42 -1.45 -6.99 10.59
N LEU A 43 -1.28 -7.23 9.30
CA LEU A 43 -0.54 -6.33 8.42
C LEU A 43 -1.07 -6.46 6.99
N SER A 44 -1.45 -5.31 6.40
CA SER A 44 -1.68 -5.20 4.95
C SER A 44 -0.37 -4.85 4.24
N ASP A 45 -0.30 -5.19 2.96
CA ASP A 45 0.73 -4.72 2.04
C ASP A 45 2.16 -5.04 2.51
N PRO A 46 2.43 -6.32 2.91
CA PRO A 46 3.71 -6.67 3.50
C PRO A 46 4.85 -6.57 2.48
N CYS A 47 5.85 -5.77 2.81
CA CYS A 47 7.13 -5.72 2.11
C CYS A 47 8.23 -6.25 3.02
N ILE A 48 9.08 -7.14 2.52
CA ILE A 48 10.19 -7.74 3.28
C ILE A 48 11.52 -7.40 2.61
N LEU A 49 12.40 -6.76 3.38
CA LEU A 49 13.82 -6.61 3.06
C LEU A 49 14.63 -7.68 3.79
N ALA A 50 15.38 -8.49 3.06
CA ALA A 50 16.37 -9.42 3.61
C ALA A 50 17.75 -8.72 3.60
N ASP A 51 18.15 -8.19 4.73
CA ASP A 51 19.41 -7.47 4.84
C ASP A 51 20.57 -8.42 5.19
N GLN A 52 21.48 -8.59 4.24
CA GLN A 52 22.63 -9.47 4.38
C GLN A 52 23.64 -8.98 5.43
N LYS A 53 23.75 -7.65 5.63
CA LYS A 53 24.72 -7.05 6.56
C LYS A 53 24.39 -7.40 8.00
N THR A 54 23.10 -7.38 8.35
CA THR A 54 22.60 -7.70 9.70
C THR A 54 22.11 -9.13 9.84
N ALA A 55 22.09 -9.89 8.73
CA ALA A 55 21.48 -11.22 8.64
C ALA A 55 20.06 -11.23 9.25
N THR A 56 19.20 -10.27 8.82
CA THR A 56 17.88 -10.02 9.40
C THR A 56 16.87 -9.72 8.30
N TYR A 57 15.66 -10.22 8.48
CA TYR A 57 14.50 -9.83 7.69
C TYR A 57 13.77 -8.67 8.37
N TYR A 58 13.47 -7.65 7.61
CA TYR A 58 12.71 -6.48 8.04
C TYR A 58 11.40 -6.42 7.26
N MET A 59 10.26 -6.49 7.95
CA MET A 59 8.94 -6.43 7.32
C MET A 59 8.23 -5.16 7.75
N THR A 60 7.66 -4.46 6.77
CA THR A 60 6.79 -3.31 6.96
C THR A 60 5.56 -3.43 6.06
N GLY A 61 4.65 -2.46 6.11
CA GLY A 61 3.43 -2.39 5.32
C GLY A 61 2.55 -1.25 5.78
N THR A 62 1.24 -1.36 5.56
CA THR A 62 0.27 -0.36 6.02
C THR A 62 0.31 -0.22 7.55
N GLY A 63 0.27 1.04 8.01
CA GLY A 63 0.49 1.43 9.41
C GLY A 63 1.91 1.87 9.70
N GLY A 64 2.87 1.60 8.79
CA GLY A 64 4.22 2.13 8.85
C GLY A 64 5.13 1.55 9.93
N MET A 65 4.70 0.46 10.58
CA MET A 65 5.46 -0.18 11.66
C MET A 65 6.41 -1.24 11.10
N LEU A 66 7.52 -1.46 11.81
CA LEU A 66 8.53 -2.43 11.43
C LEU A 66 8.47 -3.69 12.30
N TRP A 67 8.67 -4.83 11.67
CA TRP A 67 8.87 -6.12 12.29
C TRP A 67 10.22 -6.70 11.88
N LYS A 68 10.89 -7.44 12.78
CA LYS A 68 12.20 -8.06 12.55
C LYS A 68 12.13 -9.56 12.76
N SER A 69 12.81 -10.33 11.92
CA SER A 69 12.90 -11.79 12.01
C SER A 69 14.28 -12.29 11.60
N LYS A 70 14.68 -13.45 12.15
CA LYS A 70 15.88 -14.19 11.73
C LYS A 70 15.57 -15.40 10.85
N ASP A 71 14.32 -15.83 10.83
CA ASP A 71 13.91 -17.11 10.27
C ASP A 71 12.62 -17.04 9.40
N LEU A 72 12.04 -15.84 9.24
CA LEU A 72 10.73 -15.60 8.57
C LEU A 72 9.52 -16.20 9.31
N LYS A 73 9.73 -17.01 10.32
CA LYS A 73 8.69 -17.70 11.09
C LYS A 73 8.23 -16.90 12.29
N PHE A 74 9.20 -16.40 13.08
CA PHE A 74 8.94 -15.61 14.28
C PHE A 74 9.46 -14.19 14.13
N TRP A 75 8.68 -13.22 14.60
CA TRP A 75 8.89 -11.81 14.40
C TRP A 75 8.83 -11.03 15.71
N ASP A 76 9.72 -10.09 15.87
CA ASP A 76 9.71 -9.11 16.94
C ASP A 76 9.20 -7.77 16.40
N GLY A 77 8.32 -7.11 17.15
CA GLY A 77 7.71 -5.83 16.73
C GLY A 77 6.35 -5.59 17.41
N PRO A 78 5.61 -4.57 16.98
CA PRO A 78 5.97 -3.57 15.98
C PRO A 78 6.89 -2.47 16.53
N PHE A 79 7.84 -2.00 15.72
CA PHE A 79 8.73 -0.88 16.05
C PHE A 79 8.31 0.37 15.28
N GLN A 80 8.29 1.51 15.97
CA GLN A 80 8.11 2.81 15.33
C GLN A 80 9.44 3.25 14.72
N VAL A 81 9.48 3.39 13.40
CA VAL A 81 10.74 3.70 12.68
C VAL A 81 10.66 4.98 11.85
N VAL A 82 9.46 5.52 11.64
CA VAL A 82 9.24 6.73 10.86
C VAL A 82 9.21 7.95 11.76
N LYS A 83 9.92 9.01 11.35
CA LYS A 83 9.90 10.33 11.97
C LYS A 83 9.58 11.38 10.92
N THR A 84 8.44 12.06 11.05
CA THR A 84 8.02 13.17 10.19
C THR A 84 7.94 14.45 10.99
N ASP A 85 8.08 15.59 10.33
CA ASP A 85 7.79 16.89 10.94
C ASP A 85 6.26 17.10 10.95
N PRO A 86 5.64 17.36 12.13
CA PRO A 86 4.22 17.69 12.23
C PRO A 86 3.79 18.90 11.40
N GLN A 87 4.71 19.81 11.07
CA GLN A 87 4.46 20.98 10.24
C GLN A 87 4.59 20.72 8.75
N SER A 88 5.07 19.53 8.35
CA SER A 88 5.18 19.13 6.94
C SER A 88 3.81 18.96 6.31
N TRP A 89 3.78 18.81 4.98
CA TRP A 89 2.55 18.53 4.24
C TRP A 89 1.82 17.25 4.70
N MET A 90 2.53 16.33 5.33
CA MET A 90 1.98 15.07 5.86
C MET A 90 1.08 15.28 7.08
N GLY A 91 1.26 16.41 7.78
CA GLY A 91 0.54 16.73 9.01
C GLY A 91 1.07 16.01 10.25
N PRO A 92 0.46 16.29 11.41
CA PRO A 92 0.93 15.75 12.69
C PRO A 92 0.67 14.24 12.88
N HIS A 93 -0.33 13.69 12.18
CA HIS A 93 -0.76 12.29 12.32
C HIS A 93 -1.01 11.67 10.94
N PRO A 94 0.02 11.51 10.09
CA PRO A 94 -0.19 10.98 8.75
C PRO A 94 -0.61 9.51 8.82
N MET A 95 -1.62 9.15 8.02
CA MET A 95 -1.84 7.74 7.74
C MET A 95 -0.76 7.25 6.79
N ILE A 96 -0.16 6.12 7.12
CA ILE A 96 0.88 5.49 6.31
C ILE A 96 0.30 4.22 5.68
N TRP A 97 0.36 4.12 4.35
CA TRP A 97 -0.10 2.94 3.60
C TRP A 97 1.03 2.36 2.78
N ALA A 98 0.95 1.04 2.56
CA ALA A 98 1.80 0.28 1.65
C ALA A 98 3.28 0.68 1.72
N ALA A 99 3.84 0.61 2.92
CA ALA A 99 5.25 0.95 3.12
C ALA A 99 6.17 -0.15 2.61
N GLU A 100 7.23 0.24 1.92
CA GLU A 100 8.27 -0.63 1.38
C GLU A 100 9.66 -0.24 1.88
N LEU A 101 10.52 -1.23 2.02
CA LEU A 101 11.94 -1.05 2.37
C LEU A 101 12.83 -1.46 1.20
N HIS A 102 13.75 -0.56 0.84
CA HIS A 102 14.73 -0.80 -0.21
C HIS A 102 16.13 -0.41 0.26
N GLU A 103 17.14 -1.21 -0.11
CA GLU A 103 18.54 -0.81 -0.01
C GLU A 103 18.99 -0.27 -1.37
N TYR A 104 19.64 0.89 -1.36
CA TYR A 104 20.23 1.47 -2.57
C TYR A 104 21.47 2.27 -2.23
N LYS A 105 22.57 1.96 -2.91
CA LYS A 105 23.89 2.63 -2.72
C LYS A 105 24.32 2.70 -1.24
N GLY A 106 24.06 1.64 -0.50
CA GLY A 106 24.52 1.51 0.89
C GLY A 106 23.66 2.21 1.93
N ARG A 107 22.55 2.84 1.55
CA ARG A 107 21.56 3.43 2.43
C ARG A 107 20.22 2.71 2.30
N TYR A 108 19.36 2.92 3.28
CA TYR A 108 18.02 2.33 3.32
C TYR A 108 16.96 3.37 3.07
N TYR A 109 16.00 3.05 2.22
CA TYR A 109 14.93 3.94 1.80
C TYR A 109 13.58 3.32 2.13
N TYR A 110 12.72 4.16 2.65
CA TYR A 110 11.36 3.82 3.04
C TYR A 110 10.40 4.54 2.09
N PHE A 111 9.81 3.79 1.17
CA PHE A 111 8.79 4.27 0.26
C PHE A 111 7.43 4.03 0.90
N ALA A 112 6.58 5.04 1.00
CA ALA A 112 5.25 4.86 1.56
C ALA A 112 4.29 5.93 1.04
N THR A 113 3.01 5.60 1.11
CA THR A 113 1.93 6.56 0.90
C THR A 113 1.61 7.26 2.21
N PHE A 114 1.71 8.59 2.23
CA PHE A 114 1.31 9.41 3.36
C PHE A 114 0.01 10.13 3.03
N THR A 115 -0.98 10.05 3.92
CA THR A 115 -2.26 10.75 3.78
C THR A 115 -2.45 11.73 4.92
N ASN A 116 -2.61 13.02 4.57
CA ASN A 116 -3.05 14.05 5.48
C ASN A 116 -4.56 14.25 5.30
N ARG A 117 -5.36 13.75 6.25
CA ARG A 117 -6.82 13.81 6.20
C ARG A 117 -7.41 15.21 6.44
N ASP A 118 -6.63 16.09 7.02
CA ASP A 118 -7.07 17.47 7.30
C ASP A 118 -7.03 18.34 6.05
N VAL A 119 -6.33 17.89 5.00
CA VAL A 119 -6.18 18.61 3.74
C VAL A 119 -6.98 17.93 2.63
N LYS A 120 -7.98 18.64 2.11
CA LYS A 120 -8.78 18.23 0.96
C LYS A 120 -8.22 18.87 -0.29
N ILE A 121 -7.92 18.10 -1.32
CA ILE A 121 -7.34 18.61 -2.57
C ILE A 121 -8.35 18.67 -3.72
N ASP A 122 -9.43 17.89 -3.64
CA ASP A 122 -10.44 17.83 -4.71
C ASP A 122 -11.76 17.25 -4.19
N THR A 123 -12.82 17.35 -5.00
CA THR A 123 -14.09 16.63 -4.81
C THR A 123 -14.57 16.15 -6.17
N VAL A 124 -14.56 14.85 -6.39
CA VAL A 124 -14.95 14.25 -7.67
C VAL A 124 -16.17 13.36 -7.49
N LYS A 125 -17.27 13.71 -8.15
CA LYS A 125 -18.56 12.99 -8.09
C LYS A 125 -19.00 12.66 -6.65
N GLY A 126 -18.82 13.63 -5.75
CA GLY A 126 -19.19 13.50 -4.34
C GLY A 126 -18.13 12.85 -3.43
N ASN A 127 -17.07 12.26 -3.99
CA ASN A 127 -15.95 11.75 -3.22
C ASN A 127 -14.99 12.88 -2.86
N ILE A 128 -14.72 13.03 -1.57
CA ILE A 128 -13.69 13.96 -1.09
C ILE A 128 -12.34 13.30 -1.31
N ILE A 129 -11.44 14.01 -1.98
CA ILE A 129 -10.07 13.56 -2.21
C ILE A 129 -9.16 14.24 -1.17
N GLU A 130 -8.65 13.44 -0.25
CA GLU A 130 -7.68 13.87 0.76
C GLU A 130 -6.29 14.02 0.12
N ARG A 131 -5.44 14.86 0.71
CA ARG A 131 -4.06 14.98 0.28
C ARG A 131 -3.30 13.70 0.58
N ARG A 132 -2.86 13.04 -0.48
CA ARG A 132 -2.17 11.76 -0.43
C ARG A 132 -1.04 11.75 -1.46
N ALA A 133 0.13 11.26 -1.06
CA ALA A 133 1.22 11.08 -2.00
C ALA A 133 2.18 9.98 -1.54
N SER A 134 2.72 9.23 -2.51
CA SER A 134 3.89 8.41 -2.29
C SER A 134 5.10 9.29 -2.03
N HIS A 135 5.87 8.97 -1.00
CA HIS A 135 7.04 9.76 -0.55
C HIS A 135 8.17 8.85 -0.14
N ILE A 136 9.39 9.39 -0.11
CA ILE A 136 10.62 8.65 0.21
C ILE A 136 11.25 9.21 1.48
N LEU A 137 11.51 8.33 2.44
CA LEU A 137 12.29 8.61 3.62
C LEU A 137 13.60 7.83 3.55
N VAL A 138 14.60 8.25 4.30
CA VAL A 138 15.93 7.64 4.27
C VAL A 138 16.48 7.39 5.67
N SER A 139 17.28 6.34 5.79
CA SER A 139 18.07 6.02 6.99
C SER A 139 19.41 5.39 6.58
N ASP A 140 20.38 5.47 7.49
CA ASP A 140 21.65 4.75 7.36
C ASP A 140 21.58 3.34 7.98
N GLN A 141 20.46 3.00 8.63
CA GLN A 141 20.20 1.71 9.26
C GLN A 141 18.89 1.11 8.74
N PRO A 142 18.79 -0.22 8.58
CA PRO A 142 17.57 -0.88 8.06
C PRO A 142 16.38 -0.79 9.03
N ASP A 143 16.62 -0.48 10.28
CA ASP A 143 15.61 -0.32 11.33
C ASP A 143 15.37 1.14 11.74
N GLY A 144 15.81 2.08 10.89
CA GLY A 144 15.54 3.51 11.06
C GLY A 144 16.44 4.21 12.10
N PRO A 145 16.07 5.42 12.52
CA PRO A 145 14.86 6.14 12.11
C PRO A 145 14.89 6.60 10.64
N TYR A 146 13.76 6.49 9.99
CA TYR A 146 13.56 7.01 8.63
C TYR A 146 13.02 8.44 8.70
N VAL A 147 13.67 9.35 7.99
CA VAL A 147 13.31 10.77 7.92
C VAL A 147 13.12 11.20 6.47
N PRO A 148 12.19 12.12 6.17
CA PRO A 148 12.04 12.67 4.83
C PRO A 148 13.33 13.32 4.34
N MET A 149 13.67 13.12 3.08
CA MET A 149 14.81 13.78 2.44
C MET A 149 14.46 15.22 2.04
N GLN A 150 13.19 15.53 1.87
CA GLN A 150 12.66 16.85 1.52
C GLN A 150 11.22 17.00 1.99
N ASP A 151 10.75 18.23 2.13
CA ASP A 151 9.35 18.51 2.49
C ASP A 151 8.41 18.55 1.29
N ALA A 152 8.91 18.89 0.10
CA ALA A 152 8.10 18.89 -1.11
C ALA A 152 7.75 17.46 -1.54
N THR A 153 6.54 17.28 -2.09
CA THR A 153 6.15 15.99 -2.68
C THR A 153 6.98 15.65 -3.91
N TYR A 154 7.24 14.36 -4.13
CA TYR A 154 7.88 13.85 -5.36
C TYR A 154 6.96 13.97 -6.58
N LEU A 155 5.67 14.06 -6.35
CA LEU A 155 4.59 14.06 -7.33
C LEU A 155 3.70 15.29 -7.14
N PRO A 156 2.92 15.71 -8.16
CA PRO A 156 2.07 16.90 -8.06
C PRO A 156 1.12 16.82 -6.86
N ALA A 157 1.05 17.90 -6.06
CA ALA A 157 0.30 17.93 -4.80
C ALA A 157 -1.23 17.82 -4.97
N ASN A 158 -1.75 18.10 -6.16
CA ASN A 158 -3.17 17.98 -6.51
C ASN A 158 -3.53 16.60 -7.09
N LYS A 159 -2.59 15.66 -7.14
CA LYS A 159 -2.76 14.31 -7.66
C LYS A 159 -2.63 13.32 -6.50
N PRO A 160 -3.71 12.65 -6.09
CA PRO A 160 -3.64 11.61 -5.06
C PRO A 160 -2.92 10.40 -5.64
N THR A 161 -1.72 10.14 -5.13
CA THR A 161 -0.87 9.03 -5.57
C THR A 161 -0.60 8.08 -4.41
N LEU A 162 -0.49 6.80 -4.70
CA LEU A 162 -0.31 5.76 -3.69
C LEU A 162 0.61 4.64 -4.18
N ASP A 163 1.07 3.82 -3.26
CA ASP A 163 1.81 2.58 -3.46
C ASP A 163 3.04 2.74 -4.35
N GLY A 164 3.83 3.78 -4.07
CA GLY A 164 5.07 4.02 -4.80
C GLY A 164 6.12 2.97 -4.49
N THR A 165 6.56 2.21 -5.50
CA THR A 165 7.64 1.24 -5.41
C THR A 165 8.90 1.72 -6.13
N PHE A 166 10.04 1.19 -5.73
CA PHE A 166 11.36 1.55 -6.25
C PHE A 166 11.80 0.62 -7.38
N TRP A 167 12.37 1.21 -8.43
CA TRP A 167 12.97 0.47 -9.51
C TRP A 167 14.22 1.15 -10.06
N VAL A 168 15.25 0.38 -10.38
CA VAL A 168 16.41 0.84 -11.14
C VAL A 168 16.42 0.12 -12.48
N ASP A 169 16.44 0.86 -13.57
CA ASP A 169 16.46 0.27 -14.91
C ASP A 169 17.86 -0.25 -15.30
N LYS A 170 17.98 -0.77 -16.53
CA LYS A 170 19.24 -1.33 -17.03
C LYS A 170 20.35 -0.29 -17.18
N ASP A 171 19.97 0.98 -17.34
CA ASP A 171 20.91 2.11 -17.52
C ASP A 171 21.30 2.71 -16.16
N GLY A 172 20.84 2.12 -15.06
CA GLY A 172 21.14 2.57 -13.70
C GLY A 172 20.28 3.76 -13.25
N LYS A 173 19.24 4.13 -13.99
CA LYS A 173 18.34 5.22 -13.63
C LYS A 173 17.30 4.75 -12.62
N PRO A 174 17.16 5.47 -11.48
CA PRO A 174 16.15 5.15 -10.50
C PRO A 174 14.80 5.74 -10.89
N TYR A 175 13.74 5.00 -10.59
CA TYR A 175 12.34 5.37 -10.80
C TYR A 175 11.49 5.07 -9.57
N MET A 176 10.45 5.87 -9.39
CA MET A 176 9.28 5.49 -8.59
C MET A 176 8.18 5.08 -9.56
N ILE A 177 7.64 3.88 -9.36
CA ILE A 177 6.43 3.39 -10.04
C ILE A 177 5.30 3.49 -9.02
N TYR A 178 4.17 4.10 -9.37
CA TYR A 178 3.12 4.43 -8.42
C TYR A 178 1.74 4.38 -9.05
N CYS A 179 0.71 4.35 -8.24
CA CYS A 179 -0.68 4.47 -8.67
C CYS A 179 -1.18 5.92 -8.58
N HIS A 180 -1.91 6.37 -9.58
CA HIS A 180 -2.80 7.50 -9.45
C HIS A 180 -4.21 6.99 -9.13
N GLU A 181 -4.75 7.45 -8.02
CA GLU A 181 -5.94 6.89 -7.38
C GLU A 181 -7.20 7.03 -8.25
N TRP A 182 -7.96 5.95 -8.32
CA TRP A 182 -9.21 5.84 -9.09
C TRP A 182 -10.35 6.71 -8.55
N LEU A 183 -10.27 7.22 -7.34
CA LEU A 183 -11.27 8.15 -6.80
C LEU A 183 -11.26 9.49 -7.54
N GLN A 184 -10.12 9.91 -8.08
CA GLN A 184 -9.99 11.14 -8.85
C GLN A 184 -10.19 10.90 -10.35
N ASN A 185 -9.54 9.88 -10.93
CA ASN A 185 -9.51 9.67 -12.38
C ASN A 185 -10.48 8.58 -12.90
N TRP A 186 -11.21 7.88 -12.01
CA TRP A 186 -12.15 6.79 -12.27
C TRP A 186 -11.54 5.50 -12.83
N ASP A 187 -10.49 5.58 -13.58
CA ASP A 187 -9.75 4.46 -14.12
C ASP A 187 -8.31 4.58 -13.63
N GLY A 188 -8.01 3.96 -12.50
CA GLY A 188 -6.72 4.03 -11.84
C GLY A 188 -5.58 3.72 -12.82
N THR A 189 -4.46 4.40 -12.66
CA THR A 189 -3.29 4.24 -13.52
C THR A 189 -2.07 3.79 -12.73
N ILE A 190 -1.24 2.95 -13.34
CA ILE A 190 0.16 2.81 -12.93
C ILE A 190 0.99 3.76 -13.77
N GLU A 191 1.80 4.53 -13.09
CA GLU A 191 2.65 5.57 -13.67
C GLU A 191 4.08 5.40 -13.19
N LYS A 192 5.02 6.02 -13.92
CA LYS A 192 6.42 6.13 -13.51
C LYS A 192 6.86 7.58 -13.43
N ILE A 193 7.82 7.86 -12.56
CA ILE A 193 8.58 9.10 -12.56
C ILE A 193 10.07 8.78 -12.33
N GLU A 194 10.95 9.43 -13.09
CA GLU A 194 12.39 9.33 -12.87
C GLU A 194 12.76 10.04 -11.57
N LEU A 195 13.63 9.44 -10.79
CA LEU A 195 14.18 10.02 -9.56
C LEU A 195 15.59 10.55 -9.80
N LYS A 196 16.01 11.51 -9.00
CA LYS A 196 17.43 11.90 -8.95
C LYS A 196 18.28 10.70 -8.51
N PRO A 197 19.55 10.61 -8.92
CA PRO A 197 20.42 9.46 -8.59
C PRO A 197 20.63 9.21 -7.10
N ASP A 198 20.39 10.20 -6.24
CA ASP A 198 20.44 10.12 -4.77
C ASP A 198 19.06 9.95 -4.13
N LEU A 199 17.99 9.83 -4.93
CA LEU A 199 16.59 9.75 -4.56
C LEU A 199 16.05 10.99 -3.81
N SER A 200 16.75 12.12 -3.81
CA SER A 200 16.34 13.35 -3.12
C SER A 200 15.21 14.12 -3.80
N GLY A 201 14.73 13.66 -4.95
CA GLY A 201 13.64 14.30 -5.68
C GLY A 201 13.34 13.59 -6.99
N SER A 202 12.29 14.04 -7.65
CA SER A 202 11.88 13.55 -8.98
C SER A 202 12.42 14.42 -10.10
N ILE A 203 12.48 13.86 -11.31
CA ILE A 203 12.90 14.54 -12.56
C ILE A 203 11.75 14.47 -13.56
N GLY A 204 11.35 15.61 -14.08
CA GLY A 204 10.28 15.70 -15.06
C GLY A 204 8.88 15.50 -14.48
N THR A 205 7.98 14.99 -15.31
CA THR A 205 6.59 14.70 -14.98
C THR A 205 6.30 13.21 -15.06
N GLY A 206 5.35 12.72 -14.27
CA GLY A 206 4.94 11.31 -14.32
C GLY A 206 4.38 10.91 -15.68
N THR A 207 4.62 9.67 -16.08
CA THR A 207 4.15 9.08 -17.35
C THR A 207 3.32 7.85 -17.04
N ILE A 208 2.13 7.77 -17.64
CA ILE A 208 1.24 6.61 -17.54
C ILE A 208 1.87 5.42 -18.25
N LEU A 209 1.97 4.29 -17.54
CA LEU A 209 2.38 3.01 -18.10
C LEU A 209 1.17 2.25 -18.64
N PHE A 210 0.14 2.10 -17.82
CA PHE A 210 -1.15 1.52 -18.21
C PHE A 210 -2.27 1.88 -17.23
N ARG A 211 -3.50 1.53 -17.60
CA ARG A 211 -4.72 1.75 -16.82
C ARG A 211 -5.29 0.42 -16.34
N ALA A 212 -6.04 0.46 -15.24
CA ALA A 212 -6.74 -0.73 -14.74
C ALA A 212 -7.68 -1.34 -15.80
N SER A 213 -8.33 -0.49 -16.59
CA SER A 213 -9.24 -0.92 -17.68
C SER A 213 -8.54 -1.68 -18.83
N SER A 214 -7.22 -1.60 -18.94
CA SER A 214 -6.46 -2.37 -19.95
C SER A 214 -6.38 -3.86 -19.61
N SER A 215 -6.73 -4.24 -18.37
CA SER A 215 -6.75 -5.64 -17.95
C SER A 215 -8.10 -6.30 -18.25
N PRO A 216 -8.11 -7.51 -18.79
CA PRO A 216 -9.35 -8.25 -19.06
C PRO A 216 -10.00 -8.80 -17.78
N TRP A 217 -9.25 -8.92 -16.67
CA TRP A 217 -9.73 -9.52 -15.43
C TRP A 217 -10.19 -8.51 -14.37
N SER A 218 -9.69 -7.27 -14.37
CA SER A 218 -10.06 -6.26 -13.37
C SER A 218 -11.52 -5.82 -13.53
N ARG A 219 -12.38 -6.29 -12.62
CA ARG A 219 -13.84 -6.06 -12.65
C ARG A 219 -14.39 -5.99 -11.24
N GLU A 220 -14.73 -4.80 -10.78
CA GLU A 220 -15.35 -4.59 -9.48
C GLU A 220 -16.87 -4.46 -9.60
N LYS A 221 -17.61 -5.01 -8.65
CA LYS A 221 -19.05 -4.85 -8.52
C LYS A 221 -19.39 -3.89 -7.40
N ASP A 222 -20.50 -3.14 -7.58
CA ASP A 222 -21.11 -2.40 -6.48
C ASP A 222 -21.94 -3.35 -5.57
N GLU A 223 -22.56 -2.78 -4.53
CA GLU A 223 -23.43 -3.48 -3.59
C GLU A 223 -24.65 -4.16 -4.25
N ASN A 224 -25.09 -3.67 -5.41
CA ASN A 224 -26.20 -4.23 -6.19
C ASN A 224 -25.73 -5.27 -7.22
N GLY A 225 -24.43 -5.56 -7.26
CA GLY A 225 -23.84 -6.49 -8.21
C GLY A 225 -23.54 -5.89 -9.60
N ASN A 226 -23.71 -4.57 -9.79
CA ASN A 226 -23.34 -3.90 -11.04
C ASN A 226 -21.83 -3.67 -11.08
N VAL A 227 -21.23 -3.75 -12.26
CA VAL A 227 -19.81 -3.43 -12.41
C VAL A 227 -19.59 -1.94 -12.17
N ARG A 228 -18.74 -1.61 -11.20
CA ARG A 228 -18.43 -0.22 -10.89
C ARG A 228 -17.70 0.46 -12.06
N PRO A 229 -18.00 1.72 -12.34
CA PRO A 229 -17.31 2.46 -13.39
C PRO A 229 -15.86 2.77 -13.03
N ASN A 230 -15.57 2.99 -11.74
CA ASN A 230 -14.22 3.23 -11.24
C ASN A 230 -13.47 1.91 -11.08
N LYS A 231 -12.22 1.92 -11.50
CA LYS A 231 -11.36 0.74 -11.50
C LYS A 231 -10.16 0.95 -10.57
N VAL A 232 -10.12 0.10 -9.56
CA VAL A 232 -9.03 0.05 -8.58
C VAL A 232 -7.76 -0.47 -9.24
N ILE A 233 -6.64 0.10 -8.87
CA ILE A 233 -5.29 -0.33 -9.20
C ILE A 233 -4.36 -0.05 -8.01
N ASP A 234 -3.79 -1.12 -7.44
CA ASP A 234 -2.99 -1.07 -6.22
C ASP A 234 -1.66 -1.79 -6.40
N GLY A 235 -0.71 -1.48 -5.53
CA GLY A 235 0.49 -2.25 -5.26
C GLY A 235 1.30 -2.64 -6.49
N PRO A 236 1.76 -1.69 -7.32
CA PRO A 236 2.64 -2.02 -8.43
C PRO A 236 3.99 -2.50 -7.87
N TYR A 237 4.49 -3.61 -8.37
CA TYR A 237 5.83 -4.08 -8.06
C TYR A 237 6.55 -4.53 -9.32
N VAL A 238 7.69 -3.91 -9.62
CA VAL A 238 8.46 -4.18 -10.84
C VAL A 238 9.43 -5.32 -10.61
N PHE A 239 9.54 -6.21 -11.57
CA PHE A 239 10.49 -7.33 -11.52
C PHE A 239 11.03 -7.71 -12.90
N ARG A 240 12.10 -8.48 -12.92
CA ARG A 240 12.56 -9.20 -14.11
C ARG A 240 12.59 -10.69 -13.80
N THR A 241 12.13 -11.50 -14.76
CA THR A 241 12.34 -12.94 -14.72
C THR A 241 13.83 -13.25 -14.97
N GLN A 242 14.26 -14.46 -14.66
CA GLN A 242 15.64 -14.90 -14.95
C GLN A 242 15.96 -14.89 -16.46
N THR A 243 14.94 -14.97 -17.32
CA THR A 243 15.10 -14.79 -18.77
C THR A 243 15.19 -13.31 -19.21
N GLY A 244 15.10 -12.36 -18.25
CA GLY A 244 15.22 -10.93 -18.49
C GLY A 244 13.92 -10.22 -18.88
N ARG A 245 12.78 -10.92 -18.89
CA ARG A 245 11.48 -10.31 -19.21
C ARG A 245 11.04 -9.36 -18.09
N LEU A 246 10.74 -8.11 -18.42
CA LEU A 246 10.29 -7.09 -17.48
C LEU A 246 8.77 -7.24 -17.23
N GLY A 247 8.39 -7.28 -15.97
CA GLY A 247 6.99 -7.36 -15.54
C GLY A 247 6.66 -6.37 -14.44
N ILE A 248 5.38 -6.04 -14.32
CA ILE A 248 4.78 -5.32 -13.18
C ILE A 248 3.66 -6.20 -12.64
N ILE A 249 3.79 -6.60 -11.38
CA ILE A 249 2.69 -7.17 -10.61
C ILE A 249 1.83 -6.02 -10.11
N TRP A 250 0.50 -6.18 -10.10
CA TRP A 250 -0.39 -5.17 -9.58
C TRP A 250 -1.72 -5.79 -9.13
N THR A 251 -2.46 -5.11 -8.29
CA THR A 251 -3.63 -5.65 -7.62
C THR A 251 -4.89 -4.89 -8.00
N SER A 252 -5.99 -5.61 -8.06
CA SER A 252 -7.34 -5.07 -8.27
C SER A 252 -8.39 -6.07 -7.78
N TRP A 253 -9.62 -5.88 -8.22
CA TRP A 253 -10.76 -6.70 -7.88
C TRP A 253 -11.29 -7.45 -9.10
N VAL A 254 -11.55 -8.74 -8.91
CA VAL A 254 -12.39 -9.53 -9.82
C VAL A 254 -13.74 -9.69 -9.14
N TYR A 255 -14.68 -8.82 -9.50
CA TYR A 255 -15.92 -8.62 -8.77
C TYR A 255 -15.63 -8.31 -7.28
N SER A 256 -16.01 -9.01 -6.33
CA SER A 256 -15.72 -8.73 -4.91
C SER A 256 -14.49 -9.48 -4.37
N VAL A 257 -13.67 -10.05 -5.24
CA VAL A 257 -12.48 -10.82 -4.88
C VAL A 257 -11.23 -10.00 -5.14
N TYR A 258 -10.48 -9.70 -4.08
CA TYR A 258 -9.17 -9.03 -4.16
C TYR A 258 -8.13 -10.00 -4.71
N THR A 259 -7.40 -9.60 -5.73
CA THR A 259 -6.45 -10.48 -6.41
C THR A 259 -5.38 -9.70 -7.17
N GLN A 260 -4.32 -10.38 -7.56
CA GLN A 260 -3.16 -9.79 -8.21
C GLN A 260 -2.92 -10.40 -9.57
N GLY A 261 -2.65 -9.54 -10.54
CA GLY A 261 -2.27 -9.93 -11.89
C GLY A 261 -0.90 -9.40 -12.27
N VAL A 262 -0.53 -9.57 -13.51
CA VAL A 262 0.76 -9.14 -14.04
C VAL A 262 0.63 -8.58 -15.45
N ALA A 263 1.37 -7.50 -15.72
CA ALA A 263 1.62 -6.97 -17.03
C ALA A 263 3.09 -7.15 -17.42
N TYR A 264 3.36 -7.46 -18.67
CA TYR A 264 4.71 -7.60 -19.18
C TYR A 264 5.02 -6.55 -20.26
N SER A 265 6.19 -5.94 -20.17
CA SER A 265 6.68 -5.04 -21.21
C SER A 265 7.08 -5.84 -22.44
N SER A 266 6.59 -5.45 -23.61
CA SER A 266 6.99 -6.06 -24.89
C SER A 266 8.33 -5.55 -25.41
N SER A 267 8.74 -4.31 -25.03
CA SER A 267 10.07 -3.78 -25.36
C SER A 267 11.16 -4.21 -24.38
N GLY A 268 10.78 -4.72 -23.18
CA GLY A 268 11.71 -5.00 -22.10
C GLY A 268 12.18 -3.74 -21.33
N THR A 269 11.58 -2.57 -21.61
CA THR A 269 11.80 -1.31 -20.89
C THR A 269 10.53 -0.84 -20.19
N LEU A 270 10.65 0.15 -19.30
CA LEU A 270 9.49 0.76 -18.62
C LEU A 270 8.52 1.47 -19.57
N ASP A 271 8.96 1.84 -20.76
CA ASP A 271 8.11 2.52 -21.73
C ASP A 271 7.07 1.62 -22.38
N GLY A 272 7.19 0.30 -22.19
CA GLY A 272 6.22 -0.66 -22.72
C GLY A 272 6.34 -0.85 -24.23
N PRO A 273 5.29 -1.14 -24.97
CA PRO A 273 3.90 -1.36 -24.52
C PRO A 273 3.76 -2.46 -23.45
N TRP A 274 2.78 -2.28 -22.54
CA TRP A 274 2.49 -3.22 -21.49
C TRP A 274 1.33 -4.16 -21.88
N ILE A 275 1.58 -5.46 -21.81
CA ILE A 275 0.63 -6.49 -22.19
C ILE A 275 0.17 -7.20 -20.91
N GLN A 276 -1.13 -7.10 -20.62
CA GLN A 276 -1.76 -7.75 -19.47
C GLN A 276 -1.90 -9.26 -19.69
N GLU A 277 -1.60 -10.04 -18.65
CA GLU A 277 -2.02 -11.44 -18.64
C GLU A 277 -3.55 -11.54 -18.56
N LYS A 278 -4.10 -12.65 -19.06
CA LYS A 278 -5.56 -12.79 -19.16
C LYS A 278 -6.23 -13.04 -17.81
N GLU A 279 -5.52 -13.69 -16.91
CA GLU A 279 -6.01 -14.13 -15.61
C GLU A 279 -5.10 -13.62 -14.49
N PRO A 280 -5.65 -13.46 -13.27
CA PRO A 280 -4.83 -13.23 -12.07
C PRO A 280 -3.80 -14.33 -11.84
N ILE A 281 -2.72 -14.00 -11.16
CA ILE A 281 -1.63 -14.93 -10.84
C ILE A 281 -1.68 -15.45 -9.40
N THR A 282 -2.51 -14.84 -8.53
CA THR A 282 -2.66 -15.23 -7.13
C THR A 282 -3.99 -15.92 -6.89
N PRO A 283 -4.11 -16.73 -5.83
CA PRO A 283 -5.40 -17.25 -5.38
C PRO A 283 -6.38 -16.11 -5.03
N PRO A 284 -7.70 -16.39 -5.00
CA PRO A 284 -8.70 -15.45 -4.54
C PRO A 284 -8.42 -14.90 -3.15
N ASN A 285 -8.68 -13.61 -2.94
CA ASN A 285 -8.46 -12.88 -1.69
C ASN A 285 -7.00 -12.77 -1.24
N PHE A 286 -6.06 -12.86 -2.18
CA PHE A 286 -4.65 -12.53 -1.96
C PHE A 286 -4.22 -11.43 -2.92
N GLY A 287 -3.60 -10.39 -2.40
CA GLY A 287 -3.14 -9.26 -3.21
C GLY A 287 -2.03 -8.44 -2.55
N HIS A 288 -1.60 -7.42 -3.27
CA HIS A 288 -0.54 -6.50 -2.88
C HIS A 288 0.74 -7.23 -2.49
N GLY A 289 1.12 -8.23 -3.31
CA GLY A 289 2.30 -9.04 -3.09
C GLY A 289 3.54 -8.40 -3.70
N MET A 290 4.65 -8.50 -2.99
CA MET A 290 5.96 -8.00 -3.41
C MET A 290 6.99 -9.11 -3.34
N LEU A 291 7.94 -9.11 -4.28
CA LEU A 291 8.97 -10.13 -4.35
C LEU A 291 10.18 -9.76 -3.49
N PHE A 292 10.75 -10.74 -2.84
CA PHE A 292 12.05 -10.58 -2.17
C PHE A 292 12.86 -11.87 -2.27
N ARG A 293 14.19 -11.77 -2.14
CA ARG A 293 15.05 -12.94 -2.00
C ARG A 293 15.38 -13.14 -0.53
N THR A 294 15.27 -14.37 -0.06
CA THR A 294 15.69 -14.72 1.31
C THR A 294 17.20 -14.52 1.47
N LEU A 295 17.69 -14.54 2.72
CA LEU A 295 19.13 -14.50 3.02
C LEU A 295 19.90 -15.64 2.34
N GLN A 296 19.23 -16.73 2.00
CA GLN A 296 19.77 -17.88 1.25
C GLN A 296 19.55 -17.79 -0.26
N GLY A 297 18.98 -16.69 -0.76
CA GLY A 297 18.78 -16.43 -2.19
C GLY A 297 17.51 -16.99 -2.81
N LYS A 298 16.65 -17.70 -2.04
CA LYS A 298 15.35 -18.20 -2.54
C LYS A 298 14.42 -17.03 -2.82
N LEU A 299 13.78 -17.02 -3.99
CA LEU A 299 12.78 -15.99 -4.33
C LEU A 299 11.43 -16.36 -3.70
N LEU A 300 10.85 -15.42 -2.98
CA LEU A 300 9.53 -15.52 -2.38
C LEU A 300 8.71 -14.26 -2.69
N MET A 301 7.39 -14.37 -2.49
CA MET A 301 6.46 -13.25 -2.48
C MET A 301 5.92 -13.08 -1.07
N ALA A 302 6.06 -11.87 -0.51
CA ALA A 302 5.30 -11.43 0.65
C ALA A 302 3.97 -10.87 0.15
N ILE A 303 2.85 -11.34 0.68
CA ILE A 303 1.50 -11.02 0.21
C ILE A 303 0.54 -11.04 1.40
N HIS A 304 -0.58 -10.31 1.35
CA HIS A 304 -1.58 -10.44 2.41
C HIS A 304 -2.87 -11.09 1.94
N SER A 305 -3.54 -11.77 2.86
CA SER A 305 -4.90 -12.26 2.64
C SER A 305 -5.95 -11.24 3.03
N HIS A 306 -7.08 -11.25 2.31
CA HIS A 306 -8.31 -10.57 2.66
C HIS A 306 -9.27 -11.59 3.27
N GLU A 307 -9.21 -11.75 4.58
CA GLU A 307 -10.11 -12.63 5.31
C GLU A 307 -11.30 -11.85 5.86
N ASN A 308 -12.48 -12.40 5.70
CA ASN A 308 -13.69 -11.92 6.37
C ASN A 308 -14.19 -13.01 7.32
N ILE A 309 -13.97 -12.81 8.61
CA ILE A 309 -14.41 -13.73 9.65
C ILE A 309 -15.51 -13.03 10.46
N ASN A 310 -16.76 -13.51 10.32
CA ASN A 310 -17.94 -12.97 11.01
C ASN A 310 -18.11 -11.45 10.80
N GLY A 311 -17.94 -10.95 9.59
CA GLY A 311 -18.05 -9.52 9.26
C GLY A 311 -16.82 -8.68 9.64
N HIS A 312 -15.81 -9.27 10.24
CA HIS A 312 -14.55 -8.59 10.57
C HIS A 312 -13.48 -8.89 9.51
N TYR A 313 -13.05 -7.86 8.81
CA TYR A 313 -11.95 -7.97 7.85
C TYR A 313 -10.61 -8.09 8.58
N ARG A 314 -9.83 -9.09 8.16
CA ARG A 314 -8.46 -9.29 8.63
C ARG A 314 -7.52 -9.29 7.44
N ARG A 315 -6.36 -8.68 7.64
CA ARG A 315 -5.24 -8.72 6.71
C ARG A 315 -4.10 -9.44 7.39
N ILE A 316 -3.70 -10.57 6.84
CA ILE A 316 -2.66 -11.43 7.40
C ILE A 316 -1.55 -11.56 6.37
N PRO A 317 -0.29 -11.30 6.74
CA PRO A 317 0.84 -11.52 5.85
C PRO A 317 1.10 -13.01 5.65
N HIS A 318 1.40 -13.37 4.41
CA HIS A 318 1.78 -14.71 4.00
C HIS A 318 3.05 -14.67 3.16
N LEU A 319 3.72 -15.81 3.07
CA LEU A 319 4.82 -16.02 2.15
C LEU A 319 4.40 -17.05 1.10
N PHE A 320 4.63 -16.75 -0.16
CA PHE A 320 4.38 -17.66 -1.26
C PHE A 320 5.66 -18.00 -2.01
N GLU A 321 5.79 -19.25 -2.41
CA GLU A 321 6.81 -19.67 -3.36
C GLU A 321 6.45 -19.15 -4.74
N VAL A 322 7.47 -18.63 -5.43
CA VAL A 322 7.33 -18.15 -6.79
C VAL A 322 8.46 -18.70 -7.67
N ASP A 323 8.18 -18.81 -8.94
CA ASP A 323 9.14 -19.27 -9.95
C ASP A 323 9.24 -18.23 -11.05
N ASP A 324 10.43 -17.66 -11.21
CA ASP A 324 10.79 -16.67 -12.20
C ASP A 324 11.77 -17.20 -13.25
N SER A 325 11.98 -18.52 -13.29
CA SER A 325 12.97 -19.17 -14.17
C SER A 325 12.62 -19.10 -15.66
N GLY A 326 11.31 -18.98 -15.95
CA GLY A 326 10.78 -18.87 -17.32
C GLY A 326 10.52 -17.45 -17.77
N VAL A 327 9.74 -17.30 -18.83
CA VAL A 327 9.28 -16.02 -19.36
C VAL A 327 8.10 -15.42 -18.56
N LYS A 328 7.54 -16.16 -17.63
CA LYS A 328 6.44 -15.74 -16.75
C LYS A 328 6.80 -15.99 -15.30
N LEU A 329 6.32 -15.10 -14.44
CA LEU A 329 6.27 -15.33 -13.00
C LEU A 329 5.13 -16.28 -12.68
N ILE A 330 5.41 -17.34 -11.95
CA ILE A 330 4.42 -18.33 -11.52
C ILE A 330 4.37 -18.34 -10.00
N VAL A 331 3.19 -18.12 -9.45
CA VAL A 331 2.93 -18.24 -8.01
C VAL A 331 2.62 -19.72 -7.72
N ARG A 332 3.46 -20.35 -6.88
CA ARG A 332 3.35 -21.79 -6.58
C ARG A 332 2.41 -22.09 -5.42
N GLY A 333 2.31 -21.18 -4.46
CA GLY A 333 1.47 -21.31 -3.28
C GLY A 333 2.20 -21.00 -1.97
N PRO A 334 1.56 -21.27 -0.82
CA PRO A 334 2.12 -20.94 0.48
C PRO A 334 3.50 -21.55 0.73
N TYR A 335 4.41 -20.74 1.26
CA TYR A 335 5.71 -21.13 1.78
C TYR A 335 5.67 -21.15 3.30
N THR A 336 6.14 -22.24 3.88
CA THR A 336 6.32 -22.38 5.34
C THR A 336 7.83 -22.32 5.64
N PRO A 337 8.27 -21.32 6.40
CA PRO A 337 9.67 -21.17 6.82
C PRO A 337 10.16 -22.27 7.74
#